data_2d0ef5926e3f0dc757d98e8786ceea82
#
_entry.id   2d0ef5926e3f0dc757d98e8786ceea82
#
_cell.length_a   1.000
_cell.length_b   1.000
_cell.length_c   1.000
_cell.angle_alpha   90.00
_cell.angle_beta   90.00
_cell.angle_gamma   90.00
#
_symmetry.space_group_name_H-M   'P 1'
#
loop_
_entity.id
_entity.type
_entity.pdbx_description
1 polymer ?
#
loop_
_entity_poly.entity_id
_entity_poly.type
_entity_poly.pdbx_seq_one_letter_code
_entity_poly.pdbx_strand_id
1 'polypeptide(L)'
;MGTPTIATIVFPARDFEAGVAAWSSVFGTGPTFSSSGQQTPPGEADFAVFKTPDLEIGLTSLPWVDAPLVFIDADDIEQKRRELIDSGATALGEVADGSLAEIGTAPITNGDPETGVVEVPGAKLAVVRLADGNLLGLRQALPVAW
;
A
#
# COMPACT_ATOMS: atom_id res chain seq x y z
N MET A 1 4.81 6.58 -24.01
CA MET A 1 4.25 6.09 -22.77
C MET A 1 4.73 4.69 -22.49
N GLY A 2 5.37 4.51 -21.39
CA GLY A 2 5.91 3.21 -21.01
C GLY A 2 4.94 2.42 -20.14
N THR A 3 5.25 1.15 -19.97
CA THR A 3 4.61 0.32 -18.97
C THR A 3 4.94 0.87 -17.58
N PRO A 4 3.97 0.99 -16.68
CA PRO A 4 4.25 1.42 -15.32
C PRO A 4 5.25 0.48 -14.63
N THR A 5 6.10 1.05 -13.80
CA THR A 5 7.07 0.30 -13.00
C THR A 5 6.39 -0.25 -11.74
N ILE A 6 6.66 -1.50 -11.40
CA ILE A 6 6.24 -2.04 -10.11
C ILE A 6 7.12 -1.42 -9.03
N ALA A 7 6.49 -0.72 -8.08
CA ALA A 7 7.21 -0.07 -6.99
C ALA A 7 7.44 -1.01 -5.82
N THR A 8 6.38 -1.68 -5.38
CA THR A 8 6.38 -2.51 -4.18
C THR A 8 5.44 -3.69 -4.34
N ILE A 9 5.82 -4.84 -3.79
CA ILE A 9 4.91 -5.96 -3.59
C ILE A 9 4.78 -6.13 -2.08
N VAL A 10 3.55 -6.00 -1.57
CA VAL A 10 3.26 -6.09 -0.14
C VAL A 10 2.67 -7.47 0.15
N PHE A 11 3.25 -8.16 1.13
CA PHE A 11 2.79 -9.46 1.57
C PHE A 11 2.12 -9.35 2.94
N PRO A 12 1.05 -10.12 3.18
CA PRO A 12 0.45 -10.17 4.52
C PRO A 12 1.36 -10.90 5.50
N ALA A 13 1.45 -10.39 6.71
CA ALA A 13 2.21 -11.01 7.79
C ALA A 13 1.36 -11.00 9.05
N ARG A 14 0.64 -12.10 9.29
CA ARG A 14 -0.21 -12.24 10.49
C ARG A 14 0.61 -12.25 11.76
N ASP A 15 1.73 -12.97 11.75
CA ASP A 15 2.76 -12.87 12.78
C ASP A 15 3.89 -12.03 12.19
N PHE A 16 3.86 -10.75 12.51
CA PHE A 16 4.75 -9.79 11.90
C PHE A 16 6.22 -10.09 12.19
N GLU A 17 6.54 -10.43 13.45
CA GLU A 17 7.93 -10.73 13.83
C GLU A 17 8.46 -11.97 13.10
N ALA A 18 7.64 -13.01 13.01
CA ALA A 18 8.01 -14.21 12.26
C ALA A 18 8.17 -13.92 10.77
N GLY A 19 7.31 -13.07 10.21
CA GLY A 19 7.42 -12.64 8.83
C GLY A 19 8.72 -11.89 8.55
N VAL A 20 9.07 -10.92 9.39
CA VAL A 20 10.32 -10.18 9.27
C VAL A 20 11.52 -11.13 9.36
N ALA A 21 11.51 -12.07 10.30
CA ALA A 21 12.59 -13.04 10.44
C ALA A 21 12.74 -13.91 9.19
N ALA A 22 11.62 -14.42 8.65
CA ALA A 22 11.63 -15.25 7.46
C ALA A 22 12.19 -14.51 6.25
N TRP A 23 11.71 -13.29 6.00
CA TRP A 23 12.18 -12.49 4.85
C TRP A 23 13.62 -11.99 5.04
N SER A 24 14.02 -11.71 6.28
CA SER A 24 15.43 -11.39 6.57
C SER A 24 16.35 -12.55 6.19
N SER A 25 15.91 -13.80 6.42
CA SER A 25 16.66 -14.98 5.96
C SER A 25 16.74 -15.06 4.43
N VAL A 26 15.67 -14.71 3.74
CA VAL A 26 15.66 -14.69 2.27
C VAL A 26 16.70 -13.71 1.72
N PHE A 27 16.74 -12.50 2.30
CA PHE A 27 17.61 -11.44 1.79
C PHE A 27 19.01 -11.44 2.42
N GLY A 28 19.21 -12.19 3.49
CA GLY A 28 20.49 -12.22 4.20
C GLY A 28 20.76 -10.97 5.02
N THR A 29 19.76 -10.12 5.22
CA THR A 29 19.87 -8.88 6.00
C THR A 29 18.48 -8.50 6.50
N GLY A 30 18.43 -7.66 7.55
CA GLY A 30 17.18 -7.16 8.08
C GLY A 30 16.53 -6.14 7.15
N PRO A 31 15.31 -5.70 7.49
CA PRO A 31 14.59 -4.73 6.66
C PRO A 31 15.30 -3.37 6.62
N THR A 32 15.14 -2.67 5.50
CA THR A 32 15.64 -1.30 5.33
C THR A 32 14.87 -0.34 6.24
N PHE A 33 13.58 -0.62 6.43
CA PHE A 33 12.70 0.16 7.30
C PHE A 33 11.75 -0.80 7.99
N SER A 34 11.43 -0.50 9.25
CA SER A 34 10.44 -1.27 10.01
C SER A 34 9.76 -0.38 11.03
N SER A 35 8.44 -0.55 11.18
CA SER A 35 7.66 0.10 12.22
C SER A 35 6.74 -0.94 12.83
N SER A 36 6.93 -1.26 14.11
CA SER A 36 6.14 -2.29 14.78
C SER A 36 6.09 -2.05 16.28
N GLY A 37 5.10 -2.66 16.93
CA GLY A 37 4.94 -2.61 18.36
C GLY A 37 4.83 -1.19 18.88
N GLN A 38 5.73 -0.77 19.76
CA GLN A 38 5.70 0.55 20.39
C GLN A 38 6.01 1.69 19.42
N GLN A 39 6.67 1.39 18.29
CA GLN A 39 6.99 2.39 17.27
C GLN A 39 5.83 2.68 16.34
N THR A 40 4.84 1.81 16.31
CA THR A 40 3.64 1.98 15.49
C THR A 40 2.60 2.73 16.32
N PRO A 41 2.07 3.87 15.83
CA PRO A 41 1.03 4.57 16.55
C PRO A 41 -0.20 3.68 16.79
N PRO A 42 -0.94 3.89 17.90
CA PRO A 42 -2.14 3.09 18.17
C PRO A 42 -3.13 3.15 17.01
N GLY A 43 -3.62 1.98 16.60
CA GLY A 43 -4.57 1.87 15.48
C GLY A 43 -3.93 1.73 14.11
N GLU A 44 -2.61 1.84 14.01
CA GLU A 44 -1.91 1.60 12.76
C GLU A 44 -1.33 0.18 12.74
N ALA A 45 -1.12 -0.32 11.52
CA ALA A 45 -0.57 -1.65 11.33
C ALA A 45 0.95 -1.62 11.36
N ASP A 46 1.55 -2.77 11.69
CA ASP A 46 2.98 -2.96 11.56
C ASP A 46 3.38 -3.02 10.08
N PHE A 47 4.57 -2.56 9.78
CA PHE A 47 5.05 -2.47 8.41
C PHE A 47 6.57 -2.62 8.35
N ALA A 48 7.08 -3.35 7.37
CA ALA A 48 8.51 -3.48 7.12
C ALA A 48 8.77 -3.47 5.61
N VAL A 49 9.92 -2.93 5.21
CA VAL A 49 10.31 -2.83 3.81
C VAL A 49 11.71 -3.38 3.63
N PHE A 50 11.88 -4.24 2.62
CA PHE A 50 13.17 -4.71 2.14
C PHE A 50 13.38 -4.15 0.74
N LYS A 51 14.41 -3.33 0.56
CA LYS A 51 14.73 -2.77 -0.75
C LYS A 51 15.55 -3.74 -1.57
N THR A 52 15.14 -3.92 -2.83
CA THR A 52 15.93 -4.61 -3.84
C THR A 52 16.31 -3.60 -4.94
N PRO A 53 17.23 -3.92 -5.86
CA PRO A 53 17.59 -2.98 -6.92
C PRO A 53 16.42 -2.52 -7.79
N ASP A 54 15.41 -3.37 -7.98
CA ASP A 54 14.33 -3.10 -8.94
C ASP A 54 13.02 -2.69 -8.28
N LEU A 55 12.76 -3.14 -7.04
CA LEU A 55 11.50 -2.86 -6.35
C LEU A 55 11.66 -3.05 -4.84
N GLU A 56 10.61 -2.78 -4.11
CA GLU A 56 10.56 -3.01 -2.67
C GLU A 56 9.64 -4.17 -2.35
N ILE A 57 10.01 -4.96 -1.34
CA ILE A 57 9.14 -5.98 -0.75
C ILE A 57 8.65 -5.43 0.58
N GLY A 58 7.35 -5.33 0.74
CA GLY A 58 6.72 -4.87 1.98
C GLY A 58 6.08 -6.01 2.72
N LEU A 59 6.08 -5.94 4.05
CA LEU A 59 5.30 -6.82 4.92
C LEU A 59 4.39 -5.96 5.76
N THR A 60 3.15 -6.41 5.96
CA THR A 60 2.19 -5.65 6.75
C THR A 60 1.25 -6.55 7.53
N SER A 61 0.82 -6.06 8.69
CA SER A 61 -0.23 -6.69 9.49
C SER A 61 -1.63 -6.09 9.21
N LEU A 62 -1.75 -5.22 8.19
CA LEU A 62 -3.04 -4.64 7.81
C LEU A 62 -4.08 -5.75 7.57
N PRO A 63 -5.25 -5.69 8.22
CA PRO A 63 -6.21 -6.80 8.14
C PRO A 63 -6.79 -7.03 6.75
N TRP A 64 -6.85 -6.00 5.89
CA TRP A 64 -7.40 -6.15 4.56
C TRP A 64 -6.38 -6.67 3.54
N VAL A 65 -5.10 -6.77 3.90
CA VAL A 65 -4.08 -7.38 3.04
C VAL A 65 -4.03 -8.86 3.38
N ASP A 66 -4.72 -9.68 2.61
CA ASP A 66 -4.79 -11.13 2.81
C ASP A 66 -4.12 -11.92 1.68
N ALA A 67 -3.56 -11.23 0.70
CA ALA A 67 -2.82 -11.79 -0.42
C ALA A 67 -1.77 -10.77 -0.88
N PRO A 68 -0.77 -11.18 -1.65
CA PRO A 68 0.20 -10.22 -2.18
C PRO A 68 -0.48 -9.08 -2.93
N LEU A 69 -0.07 -7.86 -2.64
CA LEU A 69 -0.62 -6.64 -3.23
C LEU A 69 0.49 -5.89 -3.95
N VAL A 70 0.31 -5.70 -5.26
CA VAL A 70 1.28 -4.99 -6.10
C VAL A 70 0.92 -3.50 -6.13
N PHE A 71 1.92 -2.66 -5.88
CA PHE A 71 1.82 -1.21 -6.08
C PHE A 71 2.62 -0.84 -7.34
N ILE A 72 2.00 -0.11 -8.25
CA ILE A 72 2.70 0.45 -9.41
C ILE A 72 2.98 1.92 -9.19
N ASP A 73 4.08 2.41 -9.78
CA ASP A 73 4.40 3.83 -9.76
C ASP A 73 3.47 4.60 -10.70
N ALA A 74 2.99 5.74 -10.23
CA ALA A 74 2.20 6.67 -11.02
C ALA A 74 2.81 8.07 -10.87
N ASP A 75 2.99 8.77 -11.98
CA ASP A 75 3.49 10.14 -11.95
C ASP A 75 2.45 11.10 -11.37
N ASP A 76 1.18 10.82 -11.62
CA ASP A 76 0.03 11.55 -11.10
C ASP A 76 -1.01 10.54 -10.65
N ILE A 77 -1.07 10.29 -9.34
CA ILE A 77 -1.95 9.27 -8.78
C ILE A 77 -3.43 9.57 -9.02
N GLU A 78 -3.82 10.84 -9.01
CA GLU A 78 -5.21 11.23 -9.27
C GLU A 78 -5.60 10.93 -10.70
N GLN A 79 -4.72 11.25 -11.65
CA GLN A 79 -4.98 10.97 -13.06
C GLN A 79 -5.04 9.46 -13.31
N LYS A 80 -4.10 8.70 -12.75
CA LYS A 80 -4.07 7.25 -12.94
C LYS A 80 -5.31 6.59 -12.33
N ARG A 81 -5.71 7.04 -11.15
CA ARG A 81 -6.93 6.57 -10.49
C ARG A 81 -8.15 6.79 -11.39
N ARG A 82 -8.30 8.00 -11.96
CA ARG A 82 -9.43 8.30 -12.85
C ARG A 82 -9.40 7.44 -14.11
N GLU A 83 -8.24 7.25 -14.72
CA GLU A 83 -8.11 6.38 -15.89
C GLU A 83 -8.57 4.95 -15.60
N LEU A 84 -8.19 4.41 -14.44
CA LEU A 84 -8.58 3.06 -14.04
C LEU A 84 -10.08 2.97 -13.76
N ILE A 85 -10.65 3.98 -13.10
CA ILE A 85 -12.09 4.02 -12.85
C ILE A 85 -12.85 4.05 -14.17
N ASP A 86 -12.41 4.85 -15.13
CA ASP A 86 -13.01 4.90 -16.46
C ASP A 86 -12.92 3.56 -17.19
N SER A 87 -11.94 2.73 -16.83
CA SER A 87 -11.77 1.38 -17.40
C SER A 87 -12.50 0.29 -16.61
N GLY A 88 -13.29 0.65 -15.60
CA GLY A 88 -14.10 -0.30 -14.85
C GLY A 88 -13.60 -0.63 -13.47
N ALA A 89 -12.51 0.01 -13.00
CA ALA A 89 -12.04 -0.20 -11.65
C ALA A 89 -12.89 0.57 -10.63
N THR A 90 -12.85 0.13 -9.38
CA THR A 90 -13.55 0.77 -8.27
C THR A 90 -12.54 1.33 -7.27
N ALA A 91 -12.64 2.62 -6.95
CA ALA A 91 -11.79 3.23 -5.93
C ALA A 91 -12.19 2.77 -4.55
N LEU A 92 -11.20 2.45 -3.72
CA LEU A 92 -11.40 1.96 -2.35
C LEU A 92 -10.69 2.87 -1.36
N GLY A 93 -11.17 2.83 -0.11
CA GLY A 93 -10.55 3.54 1.00
C GLY A 93 -10.76 2.80 2.30
N GLU A 94 -9.93 3.09 3.28
CA GLU A 94 -10.05 2.47 4.60
C GLU A 94 -11.18 3.11 5.40
N VAL A 95 -11.95 2.27 6.06
CA VAL A 95 -13.10 2.66 6.89
C VAL A 95 -12.85 2.27 8.35
N ALA A 96 -13.81 2.60 9.23
CA ALA A 96 -13.61 2.56 10.68
C ALA A 96 -13.24 1.19 11.25
N ASP A 97 -13.67 0.09 10.62
CA ASP A 97 -13.35 -1.25 11.08
C ASP A 97 -12.00 -1.78 10.56
N GLY A 98 -11.23 -0.95 9.85
CA GLY A 98 -9.94 -1.33 9.30
C GLY A 98 -10.01 -2.08 7.97
N SER A 99 -11.20 -2.25 7.41
CA SER A 99 -11.37 -2.85 6.09
C SER A 99 -11.36 -1.80 4.99
N LEU A 100 -11.38 -2.25 3.73
CA LEU A 100 -11.57 -1.39 2.57
C LEU A 100 -13.06 -1.39 2.18
N ALA A 101 -13.54 -0.23 1.76
CA ALA A 101 -14.88 -0.07 1.20
C ALA A 101 -14.83 0.82 -0.03
N GLU A 102 -15.83 0.70 -0.89
CA GLU A 102 -15.96 1.57 -2.03
C GLU A 102 -16.17 3.01 -1.57
N ILE A 103 -15.51 3.95 -2.25
CA ILE A 103 -15.64 5.37 -1.95
C ILE A 103 -17.11 5.77 -2.07
N GLY A 104 -17.62 6.47 -1.06
CA GLY A 104 -19.01 6.93 -1.03
C GLY A 104 -19.98 5.98 -0.32
N THR A 105 -19.55 4.78 0.06
CA THR A 105 -20.43 3.83 0.76
C THR A 105 -20.32 3.91 2.27
N ALA A 106 -19.19 4.40 2.79
CA ALA A 106 -18.96 4.59 4.22
C ALA A 106 -17.94 5.70 4.39
N PRO A 107 -17.89 6.36 5.57
CA PRO A 107 -16.90 7.39 5.82
C PRO A 107 -15.48 6.82 5.80
N ILE A 108 -14.60 7.48 5.07
CA ILE A 108 -13.18 7.14 5.01
C ILE A 108 -12.51 7.65 6.28
N THR A 109 -11.81 6.77 6.98
CA THR A 109 -11.15 7.10 8.24
C THR A 109 -9.65 7.33 8.10
N ASN A 110 -9.06 6.92 6.96
CA ASN A 110 -7.65 7.13 6.69
C ASN A 110 -7.50 7.62 5.25
N GLY A 111 -6.98 8.84 5.10
CA GLY A 111 -6.77 9.45 3.80
C GLY A 111 -7.87 10.41 3.40
N ASP A 112 -7.88 10.78 2.13
CA ASP A 112 -8.82 11.74 1.58
C ASP A 112 -10.24 11.14 1.54
N PRO A 113 -11.24 11.84 2.13
CA PRO A 113 -12.61 11.30 2.17
C PRO A 113 -13.25 11.12 0.80
N GLU A 114 -12.80 11.84 -0.22
CA GLU A 114 -13.38 11.79 -1.55
C GLU A 114 -12.67 10.80 -2.48
N THR A 115 -11.39 10.53 -2.24
CA THR A 115 -10.58 9.71 -3.14
C THR A 115 -10.00 8.46 -2.50
N GLY A 116 -9.90 8.44 -1.17
CA GLY A 116 -9.23 7.37 -0.45
C GLY A 116 -7.71 7.42 -0.51
N VAL A 117 -7.14 8.45 -1.15
CA VAL A 117 -5.69 8.59 -1.26
C VAL A 117 -5.09 8.90 0.11
N VAL A 118 -4.08 8.14 0.51
CA VAL A 118 -3.36 8.31 1.77
C VAL A 118 -2.00 8.92 1.49
N GLU A 119 -1.66 9.98 2.20
CA GLU A 119 -0.33 10.57 2.09
C GLU A 119 0.52 10.08 3.26
N VAL A 120 1.66 9.49 2.91
CA VAL A 120 2.66 9.02 3.87
C VAL A 120 3.97 9.75 3.61
N PRO A 121 4.96 9.67 4.52
CA PRO A 121 6.26 10.28 4.22
C PRO A 121 6.84 9.73 2.91
N GLY A 122 7.07 10.62 1.95
CA GLY A 122 7.69 10.30 0.66
C GLY A 122 6.76 9.76 -0.41
N ALA A 123 5.45 9.58 -0.15
CA ALA A 123 4.56 9.03 -1.18
C ALA A 123 3.09 9.31 -0.92
N LYS A 124 2.30 9.24 -1.97
CA LYS A 124 0.84 9.08 -1.90
C LYS A 124 0.50 7.67 -2.33
N LEU A 125 -0.47 7.07 -1.66
CA LEU A 125 -0.90 5.70 -1.91
C LEU A 125 -2.41 5.65 -2.12
N ALA A 126 -2.85 4.77 -3.00
CA ALA A 126 -4.27 4.50 -3.22
C ALA A 126 -4.45 3.05 -3.60
N VAL A 127 -5.65 2.52 -3.39
CA VAL A 127 -6.00 1.15 -3.76
C VAL A 127 -7.26 1.17 -4.59
N VAL A 128 -7.26 0.39 -5.66
CA VAL A 128 -8.44 0.19 -6.49
C VAL A 128 -8.69 -1.31 -6.65
N ARG A 129 -9.95 -1.67 -6.89
CA ARG A 129 -10.31 -3.02 -7.32
C ARG A 129 -10.51 -3.00 -8.82
N LEU A 130 -9.73 -3.77 -9.54
CA LEU A 130 -9.84 -3.86 -11.00
C LEU A 130 -11.13 -4.58 -11.41
N ALA A 131 -11.50 -4.45 -12.68
CA ALA A 131 -12.72 -5.07 -13.20
C ALA A 131 -12.72 -6.60 -13.04
N ASP A 132 -11.54 -7.23 -12.94
CA ASP A 132 -11.41 -8.68 -12.71
C ASP A 132 -11.48 -9.08 -11.24
N GLY A 133 -11.64 -8.11 -10.33
CA GLY A 133 -11.75 -8.35 -8.89
C GLY A 133 -10.43 -8.27 -8.13
N ASN A 134 -9.30 -8.17 -8.81
CA ASN A 134 -8.00 -8.05 -8.13
C ASN A 134 -7.80 -6.65 -7.57
N LEU A 135 -7.12 -6.57 -6.42
CA LEU A 135 -6.69 -5.29 -5.85
C LEU A 135 -5.39 -4.84 -6.51
N LEU A 136 -5.27 -3.55 -6.73
CA LEU A 136 -4.06 -2.92 -7.24
C LEU A 136 -3.77 -1.68 -6.41
N GLY A 137 -2.51 -1.54 -5.98
CA GLY A 137 -2.05 -0.33 -5.32
C GLY A 137 -1.44 0.65 -6.32
N LEU A 138 -1.64 1.93 -6.06
CA LEU A 138 -1.01 3.02 -6.79
C LEU A 138 -0.09 3.78 -5.84
N ARG A 139 1.09 4.14 -6.31
CA ARG A 139 2.06 4.90 -5.52
C ARG A 139 2.59 6.06 -6.35
N GLN A 140 2.48 7.27 -5.80
CA GLN A 140 3.14 8.43 -6.38
C GLN A 140 4.24 8.85 -5.42
N ALA A 141 5.50 8.80 -5.88
CA ALA A 141 6.62 9.28 -5.09
C ALA A 141 6.53 10.79 -4.93
N LEU A 142 6.77 11.29 -3.72
CA LEU A 142 6.77 12.71 -3.43
C LEU A 142 8.21 13.19 -3.22
N PRO A 143 8.51 14.44 -3.59
CA PRO A 143 9.81 15.03 -3.27
C PRO A 143 10.01 15.04 -1.77
N VAL A 144 11.21 14.69 -1.33
CA VAL A 144 11.58 14.78 0.08
C VAL A 144 12.13 16.17 0.31
N ALA A 145 11.51 16.91 1.24
CA ALA A 145 12.00 18.24 1.62
C ALA A 145 13.18 18.08 2.60
N TRP A 146 14.29 18.71 2.27
CA TRP A 146 15.49 18.71 3.11
C TRP A 146 15.68 20.07 3.76
#